data_00e2cfe47a7936725599bb2973862a43
#
_entry.id   00e2cfe47a7936725599bb2973862a43
#
_cell.length_a   1.000
_cell.length_b   1.000
_cell.length_c   1.000
_cell.angle_alpha   90.00
_cell.angle_beta   90.00
_cell.angle_gamma   90.00
#
_symmetry.space_group_name_H-M   'P 1'
#
loop_
_entity.id
_entity.type
_entity.pdbx_description
1 polymer ?
#
loop_
_entity_poly.entity_id
_entity_poly.type
_entity_poly.pdbx_seq_one_letter_code
_entity_poly.pdbx_strand_id
1 'polypeptide(L)'
;MASILTSRDVKVINFLEDSNIVLNAAQIGKIFYSEQARDDKSSLKIAQKRLKKMIDLKYVKRFRSYSNQQYYYFIGSKVPKLTEHKLLISEFITRMAEDNFELESVKLEWTHFQKDYHLRPDAFISFKYLSHNFYILLECDSSKKFTNEDKYYKLFTDRKNSLEIQEVLPLKRVLIVSLCDVKTETSKITPVWIKNDFSNFSQLKYQFVK
;
A
#
# COMPACT_ATOMS: atom_id res chain seq x y z
N MET A 1 0.97 -33.80 -14.32
CA MET A 1 0.86 -32.47 -14.96
C MET A 1 1.38 -31.41 -14.00
N ALA A 2 2.43 -30.69 -14.36
CA ALA A 2 2.91 -29.57 -13.56
C ALA A 2 1.78 -28.52 -13.49
N SER A 3 1.43 -28.16 -12.29
CA SER A 3 0.33 -27.24 -12.01
C SER A 3 0.76 -25.81 -12.37
N ILE A 4 0.31 -25.29 -13.49
CA ILE A 4 0.63 -23.99 -14.04
C ILE A 4 0.17 -22.85 -13.10
N LEU A 5 1.00 -21.82 -12.89
CA LEU A 5 0.59 -20.57 -12.28
C LEU A 5 -0.43 -19.86 -13.17
N THR A 6 -1.43 -19.24 -12.56
CA THR A 6 -2.37 -18.38 -13.29
C THR A 6 -1.78 -16.97 -13.43
N SER A 7 -2.34 -16.17 -14.35
CA SER A 7 -1.96 -14.75 -14.48
C SER A 7 -2.10 -13.98 -13.16
N ARG A 8 -3.09 -14.34 -12.35
CA ARG A 8 -3.33 -13.74 -11.03
C ARG A 8 -2.25 -14.14 -10.00
N ASP A 9 -1.77 -15.38 -10.04
CA ASP A 9 -0.63 -15.78 -9.19
C ASP A 9 0.63 -14.99 -9.55
N VAL A 10 0.86 -14.75 -10.84
CA VAL A 10 1.97 -13.92 -11.30
C VAL A 10 1.81 -12.49 -10.79
N LYS A 11 0.60 -11.93 -10.81
CA LYS A 11 0.34 -10.60 -10.21
C LYS A 11 0.67 -10.57 -8.71
N VAL A 12 0.28 -11.60 -7.95
CA VAL A 12 0.62 -11.69 -6.51
C VAL A 12 2.13 -11.74 -6.32
N ILE A 13 2.84 -12.56 -7.10
CA ILE A 13 4.30 -12.71 -7.02
C ILE A 13 4.96 -11.36 -7.30
N ASN A 14 4.67 -10.75 -8.45
CA ASN A 14 5.26 -9.47 -8.84
C ASN A 14 4.97 -8.38 -7.81
N PHE A 15 3.73 -8.30 -7.31
CA PHE A 15 3.35 -7.31 -6.30
C PHE A 15 4.15 -7.46 -5.00
N LEU A 16 4.30 -8.69 -4.48
CA LEU A 16 5.10 -8.95 -3.28
C LEU A 16 6.59 -8.69 -3.50
N GLU A 17 7.11 -8.96 -4.69
CA GLU A 17 8.52 -8.74 -5.05
C GLU A 17 8.81 -7.25 -5.18
N ASP A 18 8.03 -6.54 -5.99
CA ASP A 18 8.25 -5.12 -6.30
C ASP A 18 8.02 -4.21 -5.08
N SER A 19 7.05 -4.53 -4.25
CA SER A 19 6.72 -3.72 -3.07
C SER A 19 7.57 -4.04 -1.85
N ASN A 20 8.15 -5.24 -1.77
CA ASN A 20 8.79 -5.76 -0.56
C ASN A 20 7.87 -5.73 0.68
N ILE A 21 6.56 -5.78 0.45
CA ILE A 21 5.53 -5.79 1.48
C ILE A 21 5.26 -7.20 1.99
N VAL A 22 4.71 -7.31 3.17
CA VAL A 22 4.23 -8.57 3.76
C VAL A 22 2.71 -8.53 3.88
N LEU A 23 2.05 -9.55 3.37
CA LEU A 23 0.60 -9.69 3.43
C LEU A 23 0.23 -11.05 4.03
N ASN A 24 -0.86 -11.10 4.79
CA ASN A 24 -1.45 -12.36 5.19
C ASN A 24 -2.39 -12.92 4.11
N ALA A 25 -2.87 -14.16 4.28
CA ALA A 25 -3.73 -14.81 3.29
C ALA A 25 -5.07 -14.10 3.09
N ALA A 26 -5.64 -13.48 4.12
CA ALA A 26 -6.89 -12.74 4.01
C ALA A 26 -6.70 -11.46 3.17
N GLN A 27 -5.63 -10.72 3.42
CA GLN A 27 -5.28 -9.53 2.66
C GLN A 27 -5.02 -9.86 1.17
N ILE A 28 -4.24 -10.92 0.90
CA ILE A 28 -4.02 -11.41 -0.47
C ILE A 28 -5.34 -11.83 -1.12
N GLY A 29 -6.24 -12.46 -0.36
CA GLY A 29 -7.58 -12.82 -0.82
C GLY A 29 -8.38 -11.61 -1.28
N LYS A 30 -8.44 -10.57 -0.46
CA LYS A 30 -9.16 -9.34 -0.73
C LYS A 30 -8.57 -8.56 -1.91
N ILE A 31 -7.25 -8.42 -1.98
CA ILE A 31 -6.59 -7.63 -3.02
C ILE A 31 -6.63 -8.33 -4.40
N PHE A 32 -6.44 -9.64 -4.45
CA PHE A 32 -6.21 -10.34 -5.72
C PHE A 32 -7.27 -11.35 -6.13
N TYR A 33 -8.12 -11.81 -5.21
CA TYR A 33 -9.07 -12.89 -5.47
C TYR A 33 -10.53 -12.55 -5.15
N SER A 34 -10.85 -11.31 -4.73
CA SER A 34 -12.21 -10.85 -4.40
C SER A 34 -13.16 -10.95 -5.57
N GLU A 35 -12.74 -10.58 -6.79
CA GLU A 35 -13.57 -10.65 -8.00
C GLU A 35 -14.07 -12.07 -8.36
N GLN A 36 -13.36 -13.10 -7.90
CA GLN A 36 -13.73 -14.52 -8.15
C GLN A 36 -14.48 -15.15 -6.99
N ALA A 37 -14.59 -14.43 -5.89
CA ALA A 37 -15.16 -14.92 -4.66
C ALA A 37 -16.57 -14.38 -4.47
N ARG A 38 -17.43 -15.19 -3.84
CA ARG A 38 -18.77 -14.74 -3.45
C ARG A 38 -18.74 -13.86 -2.20
N ASP A 39 -17.74 -14.07 -1.36
CA ASP A 39 -17.54 -13.42 -0.07
C ASP A 39 -16.09 -13.50 0.38
N ASP A 40 -15.74 -12.83 1.45
CA ASP A 40 -14.39 -12.81 2.03
C ASP A 40 -13.88 -14.20 2.45
N LYS A 41 -14.77 -15.09 2.90
CA LYS A 41 -14.41 -16.45 3.28
C LYS A 41 -13.99 -17.27 2.06
N SER A 42 -14.66 -17.06 0.93
CA SER A 42 -14.33 -17.69 -0.35
C SER A 42 -13.01 -17.16 -0.90
N SER A 43 -12.79 -15.84 -0.86
CA SER A 43 -11.53 -15.21 -1.31
C SER A 43 -10.34 -15.71 -0.51
N LEU A 44 -10.48 -15.83 0.83
CA LEU A 44 -9.47 -16.40 1.71
C LEU A 44 -9.13 -17.85 1.33
N LYS A 45 -10.15 -18.71 1.09
CA LYS A 45 -9.93 -20.11 0.70
C LYS A 45 -9.20 -20.22 -0.63
N ILE A 46 -9.55 -19.38 -1.61
CA ILE A 46 -8.86 -19.32 -2.90
C ILE A 46 -7.41 -18.91 -2.67
N ALA A 47 -7.17 -17.84 -1.95
CA ALA A 47 -5.83 -17.34 -1.64
C ALA A 47 -4.96 -18.42 -0.97
N GLN A 48 -5.48 -19.09 0.08
CA GLN A 48 -4.76 -20.14 0.79
C GLN A 48 -4.35 -21.29 -0.14
N LYS A 49 -5.27 -21.76 -1.02
CA LYS A 49 -4.98 -22.81 -2.01
C LYS A 49 -3.90 -22.38 -3.00
N ARG A 50 -3.99 -21.14 -3.50
CA ARG A 50 -3.01 -20.60 -4.48
C ARG A 50 -1.65 -20.35 -3.83
N LEU A 51 -1.61 -19.77 -2.62
CA LEU A 51 -0.39 -19.53 -1.85
C LEU A 51 0.35 -20.84 -1.52
N LYS A 52 -0.38 -21.89 -1.11
CA LYS A 52 0.24 -23.20 -0.93
C LYS A 52 1.00 -23.64 -2.17
N LYS A 53 0.37 -23.55 -3.34
CA LYS A 53 0.99 -23.89 -4.63
C LYS A 53 2.21 -23.02 -4.94
N MET A 54 2.14 -21.70 -4.73
CA MET A 54 3.28 -20.79 -4.96
C MET A 54 4.46 -21.11 -4.00
N ILE A 55 4.18 -21.56 -2.78
CA ILE A 55 5.19 -22.02 -1.82
C ILE A 55 5.83 -23.34 -2.29
N ASP A 56 5.02 -24.31 -2.71
CA ASP A 56 5.50 -25.61 -3.20
C ASP A 56 6.42 -25.43 -4.43
N LEU A 57 6.13 -24.42 -5.26
CA LEU A 57 6.94 -24.02 -6.40
C LEU A 57 8.10 -23.06 -6.04
N LYS A 58 8.28 -22.71 -4.77
CA LYS A 58 9.35 -21.85 -4.23
C LYS A 58 9.33 -20.38 -4.72
N TYR A 59 8.22 -19.90 -5.25
CA TYR A 59 8.08 -18.48 -5.64
C TYR A 59 7.82 -17.59 -4.45
N VAL A 60 7.05 -18.07 -3.45
CA VAL A 60 6.66 -17.30 -2.27
C VAL A 60 7.10 -18.02 -1.01
N LYS A 61 7.51 -17.29 -0.02
CA LYS A 61 7.85 -17.78 1.33
C LYS A 61 6.81 -17.32 2.32
N ARG A 62 6.74 -18.00 3.45
CA ARG A 62 5.88 -17.60 4.57
C ARG A 62 6.61 -17.65 5.89
N PHE A 63 6.21 -16.81 6.81
CA PHE A 63 6.66 -16.85 8.20
C PHE A 63 5.52 -16.44 9.14
N ARG A 64 5.72 -16.63 10.41
CA ARG A 64 4.88 -16.13 11.50
C ARG A 64 5.77 -15.78 12.70
N SER A 65 5.40 -14.75 13.47
CA SER A 65 6.18 -14.33 14.63
C SER A 65 6.04 -15.33 15.80
N TYR A 66 4.81 -15.86 16.00
CA TYR A 66 4.51 -16.85 17.03
C TYR A 66 3.64 -17.97 16.45
N SER A 67 3.69 -19.14 17.08
CA SER A 67 3.02 -20.34 16.58
C SER A 67 1.50 -20.23 16.44
N ASN A 68 0.85 -19.37 17.22
CA ASN A 68 -0.60 -19.11 17.21
C ASN A 68 -1.02 -17.97 16.30
N GLN A 69 -0.07 -17.28 15.65
CA GLN A 69 -0.37 -16.17 14.75
C GLN A 69 -0.57 -16.65 13.32
N GLN A 70 -1.21 -15.78 12.51
CA GLN A 70 -1.38 -15.98 11.09
C GLN A 70 -0.04 -15.96 10.35
N TYR A 71 0.01 -16.63 9.20
CA TYR A 71 1.16 -16.56 8.31
C TYR A 71 1.14 -15.28 7.50
N TYR A 72 2.33 -14.68 7.34
CA TYR A 72 2.63 -13.61 6.41
C TYR A 72 3.44 -14.16 5.25
N TYR A 73 3.18 -13.64 4.06
CA TYR A 73 3.78 -14.08 2.81
C TYR A 73 4.68 -12.99 2.26
N PHE A 74 5.81 -13.38 1.70
CA PHE A 74 6.84 -12.46 1.20
C PHE A 74 7.70 -13.11 0.12
N ILE A 75 8.46 -12.29 -0.61
CA ILE A 75 9.51 -12.71 -1.53
C ILE A 75 10.82 -12.09 -1.06
N GLY A 76 11.91 -12.84 -1.16
CA GLY A 76 13.22 -12.40 -0.73
C GLY A 76 14.05 -13.50 -0.06
N SER A 77 15.32 -13.20 0.19
CA SER A 77 16.25 -14.16 0.83
C SER A 77 16.11 -14.19 2.34
N LYS A 78 15.81 -13.04 2.97
CA LYS A 78 15.69 -12.88 4.42
C LYS A 78 14.24 -12.70 4.83
N VAL A 79 13.87 -13.27 5.99
CA VAL A 79 12.56 -13.02 6.59
C VAL A 79 12.45 -11.55 6.96
N PRO A 80 11.44 -10.82 6.45
CA PRO A 80 11.29 -9.40 6.74
C PRO A 80 10.90 -9.17 8.20
N LYS A 81 11.44 -8.10 8.79
CA LYS A 81 10.99 -7.65 10.10
C LYS A 81 9.56 -7.11 9.97
N LEU A 82 8.66 -7.66 10.77
CA LEU A 82 7.28 -7.20 10.86
C LEU A 82 7.23 -6.01 11.82
N THR A 83 6.99 -4.82 11.29
CA THR A 83 6.83 -3.59 12.07
C THR A 83 5.38 -3.13 12.05
N GLU A 84 4.98 -2.34 13.03
CA GLU A 84 3.65 -1.73 13.07
C GLU A 84 3.35 -0.93 11.80
N HIS A 85 4.30 -0.12 11.33
CA HIS A 85 4.18 0.62 10.06
C HIS A 85 3.86 -0.30 8.87
N LYS A 86 4.59 -1.42 8.73
CA LYS A 86 4.32 -2.37 7.64
C LYS A 86 2.93 -2.99 7.74
N LEU A 87 2.47 -3.29 8.95
CA LEU A 87 1.12 -3.81 9.17
C LEU A 87 0.05 -2.78 8.82
N LEU A 88 0.24 -1.52 9.24
CA LEU A 88 -0.66 -0.42 8.90
C LEU A 88 -0.73 -0.18 7.38
N ILE A 89 0.42 -0.17 6.70
CA ILE A 89 0.45 -0.05 5.23
C ILE A 89 -0.27 -1.25 4.57
N SER A 90 -0.02 -2.46 5.04
CA SER A 90 -0.68 -3.67 4.52
C SER A 90 -2.21 -3.62 4.69
N GLU A 91 -2.68 -3.11 5.82
CA GLU A 91 -4.11 -2.91 6.07
C GLU A 91 -4.66 -1.77 5.20
N PHE A 92 -3.94 -0.65 5.08
CA PHE A 92 -4.33 0.49 4.24
C PHE A 92 -4.59 0.07 2.79
N ILE A 93 -3.64 -0.64 2.16
CA ILE A 93 -3.82 -1.09 0.77
C ILE A 93 -4.92 -2.15 0.64
N THR A 94 -5.15 -2.94 1.68
CA THR A 94 -6.26 -3.91 1.70
C THR A 94 -7.59 -3.18 1.69
N ARG A 95 -7.75 -2.11 2.50
CA ARG A 95 -8.94 -1.26 2.50
C ARG A 95 -9.14 -0.54 1.17
N MET A 96 -8.05 -0.09 0.54
CA MET A 96 -8.13 0.47 -0.81
C MET A 96 -8.74 -0.54 -1.78
N ALA A 97 -8.27 -1.79 -1.78
CA ALA A 97 -8.80 -2.83 -2.66
C ALA A 97 -10.27 -3.16 -2.36
N GLU A 98 -10.68 -3.22 -1.09
CA GLU A 98 -12.09 -3.39 -0.69
C GLU A 98 -12.99 -2.25 -1.20
N ASP A 99 -12.44 -1.06 -1.30
CA ASP A 99 -13.12 0.13 -1.80
C ASP A 99 -13.01 0.31 -3.33
N ASN A 100 -12.59 -0.75 -4.06
CA ASN A 100 -12.44 -0.80 -5.51
C ASN A 100 -11.38 0.15 -6.08
N PHE A 101 -10.35 0.47 -5.31
CA PHE A 101 -9.15 1.08 -5.85
C PHE A 101 -8.26 0.00 -6.47
N GLU A 102 -7.98 0.10 -7.76
CA GLU A 102 -7.14 -0.86 -8.48
C GLU A 102 -5.67 -0.54 -8.22
N LEU A 103 -5.05 -1.28 -7.30
CA LEU A 103 -3.63 -1.11 -6.95
C LEU A 103 -2.73 -1.48 -8.14
N GLU A 104 -1.85 -0.59 -8.55
CA GLU A 104 -0.86 -0.81 -9.60
C GLU A 104 0.52 -1.10 -9.00
N SER A 105 1.00 -0.26 -8.09
CA SER A 105 2.26 -0.47 -7.40
C SER A 105 2.27 0.11 -5.98
N VAL A 106 3.09 -0.49 -5.14
CA VAL A 106 3.40 0.01 -3.78
C VAL A 106 4.91 -0.04 -3.62
N LYS A 107 5.52 1.06 -3.22
CA LYS A 107 6.95 1.15 -2.90
C LYS A 107 7.11 1.61 -1.47
N LEU A 108 7.61 0.73 -0.60
CA LEU A 108 7.87 1.05 0.79
C LEU A 108 9.12 1.93 0.93
N GLU A 109 9.11 2.81 1.95
CA GLU A 109 10.25 3.66 2.28
C GLU A 109 10.83 4.36 1.03
N TRP A 110 9.97 5.02 0.27
CA TRP A 110 10.31 5.57 -1.04
C TRP A 110 11.32 6.71 -0.94
N THR A 111 12.51 6.52 -1.51
CA THR A 111 13.66 7.41 -1.31
C THR A 111 13.90 8.43 -2.44
N HIS A 112 13.03 8.48 -3.45
CA HIS A 112 13.23 9.29 -4.65
C HIS A 112 13.53 10.78 -4.33
N PHE A 113 12.83 11.35 -3.35
CA PHE A 113 13.00 12.73 -2.91
C PHE A 113 13.82 12.90 -1.63
N GLN A 114 14.48 11.83 -1.17
CA GLN A 114 15.22 11.89 0.09
C GLN A 114 16.45 12.82 0.02
N LYS A 115 17.16 12.82 -1.11
CA LYS A 115 18.38 13.60 -1.29
C LYS A 115 18.08 15.11 -1.30
N ASP A 116 17.07 15.54 -2.06
CA ASP A 116 16.84 16.95 -2.36
C ASP A 116 15.85 17.61 -1.39
N TYR A 117 14.93 16.82 -0.84
CA TYR A 117 13.86 17.30 0.03
C TYR A 117 13.90 16.72 1.44
N HIS A 118 14.87 15.83 1.74
CA HIS A 118 14.91 15.07 2.99
C HIS A 118 13.56 14.39 3.30
N LEU A 119 12.86 13.98 2.26
CA LEU A 119 11.54 13.38 2.32
C LEU A 119 11.60 11.92 1.90
N ARG A 120 11.14 11.04 2.78
CA ARG A 120 11.01 9.61 2.56
C ARG A 120 9.66 9.14 3.09
N PRO A 121 8.62 9.19 2.27
CA PRO A 121 7.32 8.63 2.64
C PRO A 121 7.44 7.16 3.03
N ASP A 122 6.64 6.71 3.98
CA ASP A 122 6.60 5.30 4.39
C ASP A 122 6.12 4.40 3.25
N ALA A 123 5.22 4.92 2.40
CA ALA A 123 4.90 4.28 1.13
C ALA A 123 4.55 5.29 0.03
N PHE A 124 4.92 4.94 -1.21
CA PHE A 124 4.40 5.52 -2.43
C PHE A 124 3.48 4.49 -3.09
N ILE A 125 2.24 4.87 -3.37
CA ILE A 125 1.21 3.98 -3.90
C ILE A 125 0.68 4.58 -5.20
N SER A 126 0.73 3.82 -6.31
CA SER A 126 0.00 4.13 -7.53
C SER A 126 -1.20 3.21 -7.69
N PHE A 127 -2.30 3.77 -8.13
CA PHE A 127 -3.56 3.06 -8.30
C PHE A 127 -4.46 3.73 -9.33
N LYS A 128 -5.45 2.97 -9.82
CA LYS A 128 -6.55 3.50 -10.63
C LYS A 128 -7.83 3.57 -9.81
N TYR A 129 -8.58 4.62 -10.04
CA TYR A 129 -9.94 4.79 -9.55
C TYR A 129 -10.77 5.50 -10.61
N LEU A 130 -11.95 4.94 -10.95
CA LEU A 130 -12.80 5.44 -12.04
C LEU A 130 -12.02 5.67 -13.35
N SER A 131 -11.16 4.72 -13.72
CA SER A 131 -10.30 4.73 -14.92
C SER A 131 -9.23 5.83 -14.94
N HIS A 132 -8.97 6.50 -13.82
CA HIS A 132 -7.94 7.52 -13.71
C HIS A 132 -6.81 7.07 -12.78
N ASN A 133 -5.57 7.41 -13.16
CA ASN A 133 -4.39 7.14 -12.34
C ASN A 133 -4.26 8.17 -11.22
N PHE A 134 -3.97 7.69 -10.02
CA PHE A 134 -3.74 8.49 -8.82
C PHE A 134 -2.52 7.98 -8.07
N TYR A 135 -1.97 8.85 -7.22
CA TYR A 135 -0.79 8.58 -6.43
C TYR A 135 -1.01 9.01 -4.98
N ILE A 136 -0.53 8.20 -4.05
CA ILE A 136 -0.52 8.53 -2.63
C ILE A 136 0.92 8.54 -2.14
N LEU A 137 1.28 9.59 -1.41
CA LEU A 137 2.43 9.66 -0.53
C LEU A 137 1.91 9.41 0.88
N LEU A 138 2.16 8.21 1.41
CA LEU A 138 1.63 7.76 2.69
C LEU A 138 2.67 7.96 3.80
N GLU A 139 2.25 8.60 4.88
CA GLU A 139 2.99 8.72 6.13
C GLU A 139 2.22 7.97 7.23
N CYS A 140 2.89 7.08 7.95
CA CYS A 140 2.34 6.29 9.03
C CYS A 140 2.98 6.69 10.35
N ASP A 141 2.26 7.48 11.13
CA ASP A 141 2.71 7.91 12.46
C ASP A 141 1.82 7.29 13.53
N SER A 142 2.22 6.15 14.09
CA SER A 142 1.42 5.42 15.08
C SER A 142 1.18 6.20 16.38
N SER A 143 2.05 7.15 16.73
CA SER A 143 1.96 7.91 17.98
C SER A 143 2.26 9.40 17.86
N LYS A 144 2.55 9.90 16.65
CA LYS A 144 2.99 11.27 16.42
C LYS A 144 2.02 12.01 15.50
N LYS A 145 2.08 13.33 15.57
CA LYS A 145 1.43 14.19 14.59
C LYS A 145 2.20 14.14 13.27
N PHE A 146 1.51 14.39 12.17
CA PHE A 146 2.14 14.63 10.88
C PHE A 146 3.15 15.80 10.98
N THR A 147 4.43 15.55 10.68
CA THR A 147 5.52 16.50 10.92
C THR A 147 6.23 16.97 9.66
N ASN A 148 5.93 16.36 8.50
CA ASN A 148 6.64 16.62 7.25
C ASN A 148 6.03 17.76 6.40
N GLU A 149 5.18 18.63 6.98
CA GLU A 149 4.44 19.68 6.26
C GLU A 149 5.35 20.56 5.40
N ASP A 150 6.44 21.11 5.98
CA ASP A 150 7.34 22.01 5.26
C ASP A 150 8.07 21.33 4.10
N LYS A 151 8.45 20.06 4.25
CA LYS A 151 9.11 19.28 3.20
C LYS A 151 8.18 19.02 2.04
N TYR A 152 6.94 18.63 2.32
CA TYR A 152 5.91 18.45 1.30
C TYR A 152 5.55 19.76 0.63
N TYR A 153 5.40 20.84 1.39
CA TYR A 153 5.12 22.17 0.84
C TYR A 153 6.19 22.60 -0.15
N LYS A 154 7.48 22.45 0.21
CA LYS A 154 8.61 22.73 -0.68
C LYS A 154 8.53 21.87 -1.95
N LEU A 155 8.42 20.55 -1.82
CA LEU A 155 8.31 19.62 -2.95
C LEU A 155 7.15 20.01 -3.88
N PHE A 156 5.97 20.28 -3.34
CA PHE A 156 4.78 20.61 -4.14
C PHE A 156 4.86 22.02 -4.76
N THR A 157 5.62 22.94 -4.18
CA THR A 157 5.92 24.25 -4.77
C THR A 157 6.87 24.08 -5.94
N ASP A 158 8.00 23.39 -5.75
CA ASP A 158 9.02 23.17 -6.77
C ASP A 158 8.46 22.35 -7.95
N ARG A 159 7.58 21.37 -7.67
CA ARG A 159 6.89 20.56 -8.69
C ARG A 159 6.17 21.40 -9.74
N LYS A 160 5.63 22.57 -9.38
CA LYS A 160 4.91 23.43 -10.34
C LYS A 160 5.82 23.91 -11.47
N ASN A 161 7.12 24.00 -11.21
CA ASN A 161 8.12 24.57 -12.11
C ASN A 161 9.14 23.54 -12.64
N SER A 162 9.05 22.28 -12.23
CA SER A 162 9.98 21.21 -12.61
C SER A 162 9.27 20.08 -13.35
N LEU A 163 9.62 19.88 -14.62
CA LEU A 163 9.13 18.77 -15.43
C LEU A 163 9.60 17.43 -14.88
N GLU A 164 10.85 17.35 -14.39
CA GLU A 164 11.41 16.11 -13.80
C GLU A 164 10.58 15.65 -12.60
N ILE A 165 10.17 16.57 -11.72
CA ILE A 165 9.30 16.23 -10.59
C ILE A 165 7.91 15.83 -11.09
N GLN A 166 7.38 16.49 -12.12
CA GLN A 166 6.05 16.20 -12.67
C GLN A 166 5.96 14.84 -13.37
N GLU A 167 7.04 14.34 -13.93
CA GLU A 167 7.11 12.98 -14.51
C GLU A 167 6.84 11.90 -13.44
N VAL A 168 7.30 12.14 -12.23
CA VAL A 168 7.16 11.20 -11.11
C VAL A 168 5.90 11.49 -10.28
N LEU A 169 5.63 12.78 -10.05
CA LEU A 169 4.47 13.29 -9.32
C LEU A 169 3.69 14.28 -10.19
N PRO A 170 2.74 13.83 -11.00
CA PRO A 170 1.93 14.72 -11.84
C PRO A 170 1.24 15.82 -11.04
N LEU A 171 1.03 16.99 -11.64
CA LEU A 171 0.44 18.16 -10.95
C LEU A 171 -0.94 17.89 -10.36
N LYS A 172 -1.70 17.01 -11.00
CA LYS A 172 -3.01 16.56 -10.52
C LYS A 172 -2.92 15.12 -10.01
N ARG A 173 -3.85 14.73 -9.15
CA ARG A 173 -4.07 13.33 -8.73
C ARG A 173 -2.98 12.75 -7.80
N VAL A 174 -2.27 13.61 -7.08
CA VAL A 174 -1.35 13.20 -6.01
C VAL A 174 -1.93 13.64 -4.67
N LEU A 175 -2.09 12.69 -3.76
CA LEU A 175 -2.55 12.93 -2.40
C LEU A 175 -1.42 12.66 -1.40
N ILE A 176 -1.39 13.45 -0.35
CA ILE A 176 -0.64 13.13 0.87
C ILE A 176 -1.67 12.53 1.82
N VAL A 177 -1.38 11.34 2.33
CA VAL A 177 -2.22 10.67 3.33
C VAL A 177 -1.41 10.54 4.61
N SER A 178 -1.98 11.04 5.72
CA SER A 178 -1.43 10.87 7.05
C SER A 178 -2.27 9.83 7.80
N LEU A 179 -1.66 8.70 8.09
CA LEU A 179 -2.24 7.61 8.87
C LEU A 179 -1.75 7.74 10.31
N CYS A 180 -2.58 8.32 11.17
CA CYS A 180 -2.25 8.57 12.58
C CYS A 180 -3.52 8.81 13.42
N ASP A 181 -3.42 8.61 14.74
CA ASP A 181 -4.56 8.79 15.65
C ASP A 181 -4.87 10.26 15.94
N VAL A 182 -3.86 11.13 15.83
CA VAL A 182 -3.99 12.55 16.14
C VAL A 182 -4.05 13.39 14.87
N LYS A 183 -5.20 13.99 14.58
CA LYS A 183 -5.33 14.94 13.49
C LYS A 183 -4.40 16.12 13.70
N THR A 184 -3.55 16.40 12.71
CA THR A 184 -2.68 17.56 12.71
C THR A 184 -3.34 18.70 11.95
N GLU A 185 -3.39 19.87 12.57
CA GLU A 185 -3.70 21.10 11.85
C GLU A 185 -2.49 21.54 11.06
N THR A 186 -2.68 21.75 9.77
CA THR A 186 -1.66 22.16 8.82
C THR A 186 -2.09 23.44 8.13
N SER A 187 -1.13 24.33 7.83
CA SER A 187 -1.40 25.65 7.26
C SER A 187 -1.01 25.75 5.78
N LYS A 188 -0.06 24.93 5.33
CA LYS A 188 0.55 25.02 4.00
C LYS A 188 0.07 23.94 3.04
N ILE A 189 -0.26 22.76 3.56
CA ILE A 189 -0.78 21.62 2.80
C ILE A 189 -1.91 20.98 3.57
N THR A 190 -2.77 20.24 2.89
CA THR A 190 -3.89 19.55 3.54
C THR A 190 -3.78 18.05 3.27
N PRO A 191 -3.14 17.27 4.17
CA PRO A 191 -3.13 15.83 4.02
C PRO A 191 -4.52 15.23 4.29
N VAL A 192 -4.83 14.15 3.63
CA VAL A 192 -6.00 13.32 3.97
C VAL A 192 -5.67 12.59 5.25
N TRP A 193 -6.38 12.90 6.31
CA TRP A 193 -6.17 12.26 7.60
C TRP A 193 -7.00 10.99 7.74
N ILE A 194 -6.33 9.88 8.00
CA ILE A 194 -6.93 8.57 8.27
C ILE A 194 -6.46 8.11 9.65
N LYS A 195 -7.38 7.65 10.49
CA LYS A 195 -7.04 7.06 11.79
C LYS A 195 -6.39 5.68 11.63
N ASN A 196 -5.56 5.29 12.58
CA ASN A 196 -4.90 3.98 12.58
C ASN A 196 -5.90 2.80 12.69
N ASP A 197 -7.09 3.02 13.25
CA ASP A 197 -8.18 2.04 13.29
C ASP A 197 -9.03 2.01 12.00
N PHE A 198 -8.72 2.89 11.05
CA PHE A 198 -9.44 3.05 9.77
C PHE A 198 -10.92 3.43 9.89
N SER A 199 -11.38 3.87 11.05
CA SER A 199 -12.79 4.22 11.28
C SER A 199 -13.30 5.35 10.38
N ASN A 200 -12.42 6.17 9.82
CA ASN A 200 -12.74 7.26 8.91
C ASN A 200 -12.16 7.04 7.48
N PHE A 201 -11.90 5.79 7.07
CA PHE A 201 -11.26 5.49 5.78
C PHE A 201 -12.06 5.99 4.57
N SER A 202 -13.37 6.11 4.68
CA SER A 202 -14.24 6.68 3.65
C SER A 202 -13.83 8.10 3.22
N GLN A 203 -13.12 8.86 4.06
CA GLN A 203 -12.60 10.18 3.71
C GLN A 203 -11.67 10.14 2.49
N LEU A 204 -10.99 9.00 2.24
CA LEU A 204 -10.16 8.83 1.05
C LEU A 204 -11.00 8.90 -0.23
N LYS A 205 -12.16 8.26 -0.26
CA LYS A 205 -13.07 8.28 -1.43
C LYS A 205 -13.56 9.68 -1.78
N TYR A 206 -13.86 10.50 -0.77
CA TYR A 206 -14.36 11.86 -1.01
C TYR A 206 -13.34 12.76 -1.74
N GLN A 207 -12.07 12.39 -1.79
CA GLN A 207 -11.06 13.15 -2.53
C GLN A 207 -11.20 12.98 -4.05
N PHE A 208 -11.92 11.96 -4.51
CA PHE A 208 -12.02 11.59 -5.93
C PHE A 208 -13.40 11.83 -6.54
N VAL A 209 -14.38 12.22 -5.74
CA VAL A 209 -15.79 12.39 -6.15
C VAL A 209 -16.13 13.86 -6.46
N LYS A 210 -15.14 14.77 -6.41
CA LYS A 210 -15.32 16.21 -6.69
C LYS A 210 -15.05 16.56 -8.14
#